data_868897c613e611d61db25f83adf32cbe
#
_entry.id   868897c613e611d61db25f83adf32cbe
#
_cell.length_a   1.000
_cell.length_b   1.000
_cell.length_c   1.000
_cell.angle_alpha   90.00
_cell.angle_beta   90.00
_cell.angle_gamma   90.00
#
_symmetry.space_group_name_H-M   'P 1'
#
loop_
_entity.id
_entity.type
_entity.pdbx_description
1 polymer ?
#
loop_
_entity_poly.entity_id
_entity_poly.type
_entity_poly.pdbx_seq_one_letter_code
_entity_poly.pdbx_strand_id
1 'polypeptide(L)'
;MLLTAATAAGCGGTVDRATTTTARPRPHPTRTVAQAGLRIGVVGPLHVRVPGALSEPGTLRQSAGDALVVVSAESKDLAAVAAAADAHPTSHYAIVGASSRTNRRPNLAGLVLDEGQAALLGGVVAGLVAADEGGQEARVAWVGPEERRLAGAFARGVHTIVPGATVLRAWSRDDPAACKETTLGAVGRGAVVVMAHGGTCAQAALDGVHEQNRIGLQLSDFEFPDVAADSVARDAVAGMYHGGEDLVFDAASGAIGIRRLDPRISPDLALQARTAAQELASGRRPSAASG
;
A
#
# COMPACT_ATOMS: atom_id res chain seq x y z
N MET A 1 -23.58 7.58 -70.70
CA MET A 1 -22.78 6.86 -71.69
C MET A 1 -21.89 5.86 -71.01
N LEU A 2 -22.23 4.61 -71.23
CA LEU A 2 -21.46 3.39 -71.33
C LEU A 2 -20.72 2.96 -70.03
N LEU A 3 -21.21 1.88 -69.40
CA LEU A 3 -21.00 0.43 -69.70
C LEU A 3 -19.51 0.07 -69.68
N THR A 4 -19.01 -0.91 -68.90
CA THR A 4 -19.33 -2.34 -68.81
C THR A 4 -18.43 -2.94 -67.74
N ALA A 5 -18.93 -3.81 -66.98
CA ALA A 5 -18.86 -5.29 -66.93
C ALA A 5 -17.58 -5.80 -66.23
N ALA A 6 -17.70 -6.43 -65.10
CA ALA A 6 -17.90 -7.84 -64.78
C ALA A 6 -16.74 -8.79 -65.16
N THR A 7 -16.17 -9.50 -64.20
CA THR A 7 -15.93 -10.94 -64.12
C THR A 7 -15.09 -11.21 -62.83
N ALA A 8 -15.56 -11.89 -61.90
CA ALA A 8 -15.73 -13.31 -61.64
C ALA A 8 -14.43 -14.08 -61.26
N ALA A 9 -14.52 -14.65 -60.08
CA ALA A 9 -14.04 -15.96 -59.62
C ALA A 9 -12.55 -16.16 -59.37
N GLY A 10 -12.24 -16.51 -58.15
CA GLY A 10 -10.99 -17.14 -57.73
C GLY A 10 -11.14 -17.64 -56.29
N CYS A 11 -11.75 -18.82 -56.12
CA CYS A 11 -11.68 -19.60 -54.89
C CYS A 11 -10.23 -19.99 -54.66
N GLY A 12 -9.69 -19.56 -53.54
CA GLY A 12 -8.40 -20.04 -53.01
C GLY A 12 -8.52 -20.13 -51.50
N GLY A 13 -9.10 -21.19 -50.99
CA GLY A 13 -9.11 -21.49 -49.56
C GLY A 13 -7.72 -21.89 -49.14
N THR A 14 -7.04 -20.99 -48.46
CA THR A 14 -5.87 -21.34 -47.61
C THR A 14 -6.41 -21.73 -46.24
N VAL A 15 -6.35 -23.03 -45.98
CA VAL A 15 -6.61 -23.60 -44.63
C VAL A 15 -5.48 -23.14 -43.72
N ASP A 16 -5.69 -22.08 -42.95
CA ASP A 16 -4.80 -21.70 -41.88
C ASP A 16 -4.80 -22.83 -40.84
N ARG A 17 -3.68 -23.53 -40.85
CA ARG A 17 -3.35 -24.57 -39.89
C ARG A 17 -3.19 -23.88 -38.55
N ALA A 18 -4.23 -23.92 -37.70
CA ALA A 18 -4.16 -23.49 -36.32
C ALA A 18 -3.04 -24.25 -35.63
N THR A 19 -1.91 -23.58 -35.42
CA THR A 19 -0.84 -24.05 -34.54
C THR A 19 -1.38 -24.03 -33.12
N THR A 20 -1.85 -25.18 -32.68
CA THR A 20 -2.19 -25.41 -31.25
C THR A 20 -0.90 -25.27 -30.45
N THR A 21 -0.64 -24.09 -29.95
CA THR A 21 0.41 -23.87 -28.95
C THR A 21 -0.04 -24.60 -27.69
N THR A 22 0.48 -25.80 -27.50
CA THR A 22 0.31 -26.58 -26.27
C THR A 22 0.91 -25.74 -25.15
N ALA A 23 0.06 -25.09 -24.35
CA ALA A 23 0.46 -24.40 -23.13
C ALA A 23 1.19 -25.43 -22.26
N ARG A 24 2.46 -25.15 -21.99
CA ARG A 24 3.28 -25.94 -21.05
C ARG A 24 2.54 -25.99 -19.72
N PRO A 25 2.23 -27.19 -19.16
CA PRO A 25 1.55 -27.25 -17.86
C PRO A 25 2.39 -26.50 -16.83
N ARG A 26 1.79 -25.53 -16.17
CA ARG A 26 2.41 -24.89 -15.01
C ARG A 26 2.66 -26.00 -13.99
N PRO A 27 3.87 -26.09 -13.41
CA PRO A 27 4.12 -27.06 -12.35
C PRO A 27 3.10 -26.78 -11.23
N HIS A 28 2.27 -27.77 -10.95
CA HIS A 28 1.37 -27.71 -9.79
C HIS A 28 2.25 -27.63 -8.55
N PRO A 29 1.99 -26.67 -7.62
CA PRO A 29 2.71 -26.63 -6.37
C PRO A 29 2.50 -27.99 -5.68
N THR A 30 3.60 -28.67 -5.40
CA THR A 30 3.60 -29.90 -4.62
C THR A 30 3.07 -29.54 -3.25
N ARG A 31 1.87 -30.04 -2.92
CA ARG A 31 1.20 -29.79 -1.65
C ARG A 31 2.05 -30.36 -0.53
N THR A 32 2.95 -29.55 0.02
CA THR A 32 3.74 -29.92 1.19
C THR A 32 2.79 -29.99 2.39
N VAL A 33 2.91 -31.04 3.18
CA VAL A 33 2.11 -31.20 4.41
C VAL A 33 2.34 -29.99 5.30
N ALA A 34 1.25 -29.37 5.80
CA ALA A 34 1.31 -28.24 6.71
C ALA A 34 2.28 -28.54 7.87
N GLN A 35 3.33 -27.77 8.00
CA GLN A 35 4.33 -27.93 9.05
C GLN A 35 3.84 -27.26 10.33
N ALA A 36 3.29 -28.06 11.25
CA ALA A 36 3.00 -27.57 12.60
C ALA A 36 4.32 -27.18 13.30
N GLY A 37 4.37 -25.97 13.88
CA GLY A 37 5.55 -25.46 14.58
C GLY A 37 6.59 -24.77 13.69
N LEU A 38 6.19 -24.29 12.50
CA LEU A 38 7.06 -23.49 11.64
C LEU A 38 7.60 -22.26 12.38
N ARG A 39 8.92 -22.12 12.45
CA ARG A 39 9.56 -20.93 13.06
C ARG A 39 9.56 -19.78 12.08
N ILE A 40 9.05 -18.64 12.53
CA ILE A 40 9.00 -17.38 11.79
C ILE A 40 9.76 -16.32 12.56
N GLY A 41 10.87 -15.87 12.00
CA GLY A 41 11.61 -14.72 12.52
C GLY A 41 10.95 -13.42 12.06
N VAL A 42 10.73 -12.49 12.98
CA VAL A 42 10.13 -11.19 12.69
C VAL A 42 11.12 -10.09 12.98
N VAL A 43 11.44 -9.25 11.99
CA VAL A 43 12.43 -8.19 12.09
C VAL A 43 11.74 -6.83 11.87
N GLY A 44 11.84 -5.96 12.85
CA GLY A 44 11.20 -4.63 12.85
C GLY A 44 9.84 -4.61 13.54
N PRO A 45 9.08 -3.51 13.39
CA PRO A 45 7.82 -3.27 14.11
C PRO A 45 6.62 -4.00 13.48
N LEU A 46 6.73 -5.31 13.30
CA LEU A 46 5.71 -6.18 12.73
C LEU A 46 5.21 -7.19 13.76
N HIS A 47 3.95 -7.60 13.62
CA HIS A 47 3.37 -8.67 14.42
C HIS A 47 2.81 -9.75 13.49
N VAL A 48 3.31 -10.97 13.62
CA VAL A 48 2.83 -12.12 12.85
C VAL A 48 2.06 -13.06 13.79
N ARG A 49 0.80 -13.34 13.46
CA ARG A 49 -0.11 -14.17 14.27
C ARG A 49 -0.80 -15.20 13.40
N VAL A 50 -0.11 -16.30 13.15
CA VAL A 50 -0.63 -17.38 12.31
C VAL A 50 -0.72 -18.68 13.12
N PRO A 51 -1.89 -19.35 13.16
CA PRO A 51 -2.03 -20.65 13.81
C PRO A 51 -1.06 -21.68 13.22
N GLY A 52 -0.38 -22.42 14.08
CA GLY A 52 0.58 -23.45 13.66
C GLY A 52 1.99 -22.92 13.42
N ALA A 53 2.24 -21.62 13.60
CA ALA A 53 3.58 -21.03 13.55
C ALA A 53 4.05 -20.55 14.93
N LEU A 54 5.36 -20.56 15.13
CA LEU A 54 6.04 -19.93 16.27
C LEU A 54 6.70 -18.64 15.77
N SER A 55 6.10 -17.49 16.08
CA SER A 55 6.60 -16.18 15.68
C SER A 55 7.47 -15.59 16.77
N GLU A 56 8.72 -15.26 16.45
CA GLU A 56 9.69 -14.71 17.39
C GLU A 56 10.26 -13.37 16.86
N PRO A 57 10.10 -12.26 17.61
CA PRO A 57 10.77 -11.01 17.26
C PRO A 57 12.28 -11.15 17.45
N GLY A 58 13.05 -10.59 16.52
CA GLY A 58 14.50 -10.69 16.57
C GLY A 58 15.20 -9.76 15.59
N THR A 59 16.50 -9.95 15.46
CA THR A 59 17.30 -9.33 14.41
C THR A 59 17.40 -10.27 13.20
N LEU A 60 17.72 -9.73 12.04
CA LEU A 60 17.92 -10.52 10.82
C LEU A 60 18.96 -11.65 11.04
N ARG A 61 20.03 -11.37 11.79
CA ARG A 61 21.08 -12.35 12.10
C ARG A 61 20.57 -13.49 13.00
N GLN A 62 19.70 -13.20 13.96
CA GLN A 62 19.13 -14.22 14.87
C GLN A 62 18.12 -15.10 14.14
N SER A 63 17.38 -14.53 13.22
CA SER A 63 16.29 -15.20 12.49
C SER A 63 16.72 -15.86 11.18
N ALA A 64 17.97 -15.69 10.74
CA ALA A 64 18.40 -16.10 9.40
C ALA A 64 18.23 -17.59 9.08
N GLY A 65 18.18 -18.46 10.13
CA GLY A 65 17.94 -19.91 9.98
C GLY A 65 16.49 -20.33 10.18
N ASP A 66 15.56 -19.41 10.39
CA ASP A 66 14.14 -19.73 10.51
C ASP A 66 13.56 -20.11 9.15
N ALA A 67 12.46 -20.86 9.15
CA ALA A 67 11.85 -21.32 7.92
C ALA A 67 11.29 -20.16 7.08
N LEU A 68 10.77 -19.11 7.74
CA LEU A 68 10.39 -17.83 7.15
C LEU A 68 10.96 -16.69 7.98
N VAL A 69 11.49 -15.67 7.32
CA VAL A 69 11.92 -14.41 7.96
C VAL A 69 11.13 -13.27 7.33
N VAL A 70 10.32 -12.58 8.14
CA VAL A 70 9.53 -11.42 7.73
C VAL A 70 10.21 -10.17 8.25
N VAL A 71 10.53 -9.25 7.33
CA VAL A 71 11.31 -8.05 7.62
C VAL A 71 10.51 -6.81 7.24
N SER A 72 10.40 -5.82 8.15
CA SER A 72 9.85 -4.51 7.80
C SER A 72 10.85 -3.71 6.96
N ALA A 73 10.39 -3.07 5.90
CA ALA A 73 11.20 -2.16 5.09
C ALA A 73 11.72 -0.95 5.88
N GLU A 74 11.09 -0.62 7.00
CA GLU A 74 11.56 0.42 7.92
C GLU A 74 12.92 0.09 8.53
N SER A 75 13.32 -1.20 8.56
CA SER A 75 14.65 -1.63 9.01
C SER A 75 15.79 -1.16 8.10
N LYS A 76 15.50 -0.62 6.93
CA LYS A 76 16.35 0.09 5.96
C LYS A 76 17.51 -0.70 5.33
N ASP A 77 17.78 -1.93 5.71
CA ASP A 77 18.89 -2.72 5.14
C ASP A 77 18.37 -3.86 4.24
N LEU A 78 17.75 -3.49 3.12
CA LEU A 78 17.25 -4.46 2.13
C LEU A 78 18.38 -5.27 1.47
N ALA A 79 19.59 -4.71 1.39
CA ALA A 79 20.76 -5.43 0.85
C ALA A 79 21.19 -6.56 1.80
N ALA A 80 21.15 -6.32 3.11
CA ALA A 80 21.44 -7.36 4.10
C ALA A 80 20.39 -8.49 4.07
N VAL A 81 19.11 -8.17 3.83
CA VAL A 81 18.06 -9.20 3.65
C VAL A 81 18.35 -10.07 2.43
N ALA A 82 18.73 -9.47 1.30
CA ALA A 82 19.12 -10.21 0.09
C ALA A 82 20.36 -11.08 0.33
N ALA A 83 21.37 -10.59 1.04
CA ALA A 83 22.56 -11.35 1.41
C ALA A 83 22.21 -12.52 2.35
N ALA A 84 21.29 -12.33 3.30
CA ALA A 84 20.81 -13.40 4.16
C ALA A 84 20.05 -14.47 3.35
N ALA A 85 19.24 -14.08 2.38
CA ALA A 85 18.54 -15.01 1.48
C ALA A 85 19.52 -15.83 0.62
N ASP A 86 20.62 -15.24 0.17
CA ASP A 86 21.70 -15.95 -0.53
C ASP A 86 22.41 -16.95 0.36
N ALA A 87 22.68 -16.57 1.63
CA ALA A 87 23.38 -17.39 2.59
C ALA A 87 22.55 -18.59 3.11
N HIS A 88 21.21 -18.43 3.09
CA HIS A 88 20.27 -19.44 3.61
C HIS A 88 19.20 -19.79 2.55
N PRO A 89 19.55 -20.50 1.47
CA PRO A 89 18.67 -20.74 0.32
C PRO A 89 17.45 -21.63 0.66
N THR A 90 17.46 -22.33 1.78
CA THR A 90 16.33 -23.15 2.26
C THR A 90 15.35 -22.38 3.15
N SER A 91 15.72 -21.19 3.61
CA SER A 91 14.85 -20.27 4.33
C SER A 91 14.13 -19.34 3.36
N HIS A 92 12.91 -18.96 3.70
CA HIS A 92 12.12 -17.99 2.95
C HIS A 92 12.24 -16.60 3.57
N TYR A 93 12.24 -15.56 2.75
CA TYR A 93 12.35 -14.17 3.19
C TYR A 93 11.24 -13.34 2.57
N ALA A 94 10.62 -12.46 3.36
CA ALA A 94 9.62 -11.52 2.89
C ALA A 94 9.91 -10.12 3.42
N ILE A 95 9.90 -9.10 2.54
CA ILE A 95 10.08 -7.69 2.91
C ILE A 95 8.71 -7.01 2.85
N VAL A 96 8.20 -6.55 3.98
CA VAL A 96 6.92 -5.84 4.08
C VAL A 96 7.13 -4.34 3.87
N GLY A 97 6.39 -3.75 2.95
CA GLY A 97 6.45 -2.32 2.62
C GLY A 97 7.50 -1.96 1.55
N ALA A 98 8.13 -2.95 0.90
CA ALA A 98 9.05 -2.68 -0.19
C ALA A 98 9.03 -3.77 -1.27
N SER A 99 9.45 -3.36 -2.49
CA SER A 99 9.65 -4.26 -3.62
C SER A 99 10.97 -5.03 -3.50
N SER A 100 10.95 -6.31 -3.85
CA SER A 100 12.14 -7.16 -3.98
C SER A 100 12.85 -7.02 -5.33
N ARG A 101 12.31 -6.24 -6.28
CA ARG A 101 12.76 -6.20 -7.70
C ARG A 101 14.23 -5.87 -7.89
N THR A 102 14.80 -5.01 -7.06
CA THR A 102 16.24 -4.67 -7.12
C THR A 102 17.14 -5.75 -6.50
N ASN A 103 16.58 -6.65 -5.70
CA ASN A 103 17.27 -7.67 -4.94
C ASN A 103 16.65 -9.06 -5.17
N ARG A 104 16.21 -9.36 -6.39
CA ARG A 104 15.51 -10.62 -6.69
C ARG A 104 16.30 -11.85 -6.28
N ARG A 105 15.67 -12.70 -5.47
CA ARG A 105 16.12 -14.03 -5.07
C ARG A 105 14.95 -14.99 -5.13
N PRO A 106 15.13 -16.26 -5.50
CA PRO A 106 14.03 -17.23 -5.60
C PRO A 106 13.32 -17.49 -4.26
N ASN A 107 13.99 -17.20 -3.15
CA ASN A 107 13.47 -17.35 -1.79
C ASN A 107 13.15 -16.00 -1.09
N LEU A 108 13.10 -14.89 -1.84
CA LEU A 108 12.78 -13.56 -1.32
C LEU A 108 11.56 -12.98 -2.06
N ALA A 109 10.53 -12.57 -1.31
CA ALA A 109 9.36 -11.86 -1.82
C ALA A 109 9.31 -10.42 -1.33
N GLY A 110 8.82 -9.50 -2.16
CA GLY A 110 8.39 -8.16 -1.75
C GLY A 110 6.90 -8.15 -1.45
N LEU A 111 6.49 -7.63 -0.29
CA LEU A 111 5.09 -7.43 0.08
C LEU A 111 4.80 -5.94 0.00
N VAL A 112 4.31 -5.51 -1.16
CA VAL A 112 4.13 -4.09 -1.49
C VAL A 112 2.74 -3.65 -1.07
N LEU A 113 2.63 -2.66 -0.19
CA LEU A 113 1.35 -2.04 0.16
C LEU A 113 0.94 -1.05 -0.94
N ASP A 114 -0.34 -1.01 -1.31
CA ASP A 114 -0.84 -0.01 -2.27
C ASP A 114 -1.02 1.35 -1.58
N GLU A 115 0.11 2.04 -1.37
CA GLU A 115 0.14 3.40 -0.83
C GLU A 115 -0.74 4.39 -1.62
N GLY A 116 -0.99 4.11 -2.90
CA GLY A 116 -1.89 4.92 -3.71
C GLY A 116 -3.34 4.83 -3.23
N GLN A 117 -3.80 3.64 -2.82
CA GLN A 117 -5.09 3.47 -2.19
C GLN A 117 -5.12 4.05 -0.77
N ALA A 118 -4.04 3.90 0.00
CA ALA A 118 -3.91 4.53 1.32
C ALA A 118 -4.01 6.05 1.22
N ALA A 119 -3.28 6.66 0.29
CA ALA A 119 -3.34 8.11 0.04
C ALA A 119 -4.73 8.57 -0.45
N LEU A 120 -5.39 7.80 -1.32
CA LEU A 120 -6.76 8.09 -1.76
C LEU A 120 -7.73 8.09 -0.57
N LEU A 121 -7.68 7.06 0.27
CA LEU A 121 -8.52 6.94 1.45
C LEU A 121 -8.26 8.08 2.45
N GLY A 122 -6.99 8.39 2.71
CA GLY A 122 -6.61 9.54 3.53
C GLY A 122 -7.13 10.87 2.97
N GLY A 123 -7.16 11.00 1.63
CA GLY A 123 -7.77 12.14 0.95
C GLY A 123 -9.28 12.21 1.16
N VAL A 124 -9.99 11.08 1.14
CA VAL A 124 -11.43 11.02 1.46
C VAL A 124 -11.69 11.48 2.90
N VAL A 125 -10.90 10.98 3.86
CA VAL A 125 -11.00 11.41 5.26
C VAL A 125 -10.73 12.91 5.42
N ALA A 126 -9.67 13.41 4.78
CA ALA A 126 -9.37 14.84 4.78
C ALA A 126 -10.48 15.68 4.16
N GLY A 127 -11.11 15.18 3.09
CA GLY A 127 -12.26 15.80 2.46
C GLY A 127 -13.49 15.86 3.36
N LEU A 128 -13.79 14.79 4.09
CA LEU A 128 -14.89 14.76 5.06
C LEU A 128 -14.71 15.81 6.16
N VAL A 129 -13.51 15.88 6.75
CA VAL A 129 -13.19 16.90 7.76
C VAL A 129 -13.22 18.31 7.15
N ALA A 130 -12.68 18.48 5.96
CA ALA A 130 -12.66 19.77 5.27
C ALA A 130 -14.06 20.28 4.95
N ALA A 131 -15.00 19.40 4.59
CA ALA A 131 -16.40 19.73 4.36
C ALA A 131 -17.08 20.26 5.63
N ASP A 132 -16.77 19.66 6.78
CA ASP A 132 -17.32 20.02 8.08
C ASP A 132 -16.75 21.36 8.59
N GLU A 133 -15.43 21.58 8.46
CA GLU A 133 -14.75 22.77 9.03
C GLU A 133 -14.69 23.98 8.08
N GLY A 134 -14.58 23.77 6.78
CA GLY A 134 -14.29 24.84 5.81
C GLY A 134 -15.20 24.90 4.60
N GLY A 135 -16.15 23.98 4.47
CA GLY A 135 -17.07 23.91 3.33
C GLY A 135 -16.38 23.72 1.99
N GLN A 136 -16.99 24.25 0.91
CA GLN A 136 -16.53 24.04 -0.48
C GLN A 136 -15.20 24.71 -0.84
N GLU A 137 -14.78 25.72 -0.09
CA GLU A 137 -13.51 26.43 -0.30
C GLU A 137 -12.40 25.99 0.67
N ALA A 138 -12.62 24.89 1.36
CA ALA A 138 -11.68 24.36 2.33
C ALA A 138 -10.29 24.11 1.72
N ARG A 139 -9.28 24.28 2.53
CA ARG A 139 -7.89 23.97 2.16
C ARG A 139 -7.39 22.81 2.99
N VAL A 140 -6.76 21.86 2.32
CA VAL A 140 -6.05 20.75 2.95
C VAL A 140 -4.63 20.71 2.46
N ALA A 141 -3.73 20.07 3.19
CA ALA A 141 -2.33 19.99 2.77
C ALA A 141 -1.83 18.56 2.73
N TRP A 142 -0.95 18.27 1.77
CA TRP A 142 -0.04 17.14 1.74
C TRP A 142 1.36 17.65 2.09
N VAL A 143 1.98 17.10 3.12
CA VAL A 143 3.32 17.47 3.58
C VAL A 143 4.23 16.25 3.61
N GLY A 144 5.41 16.36 3.03
CA GLY A 144 6.42 15.30 3.03
C GLY A 144 7.35 15.36 1.82
N PRO A 145 8.14 14.31 1.59
CA PRO A 145 8.95 14.16 0.40
C PRO A 145 8.14 14.29 -0.89
N GLU A 146 8.81 14.66 -2.00
CA GLU A 146 8.13 14.85 -3.28
C GLU A 146 7.67 13.51 -3.89
N GLU A 147 6.46 13.09 -3.52
CA GLU A 147 5.77 11.91 -4.03
C GLU A 147 4.51 12.30 -4.78
N ARG A 148 4.69 12.78 -6.04
CA ARG A 148 3.59 13.35 -6.85
C ARG A 148 2.44 12.37 -7.08
N ARG A 149 2.73 11.06 -7.20
CA ARG A 149 1.73 10.01 -7.40
C ARG A 149 0.82 9.89 -6.18
N LEU A 150 1.39 9.84 -4.99
CA LEU A 150 0.65 9.74 -3.73
C LEU A 150 -0.13 11.02 -3.44
N ALA A 151 0.51 12.19 -3.56
CA ALA A 151 -0.17 13.49 -3.41
C ALA A 151 -1.31 13.66 -4.43
N GLY A 152 -1.16 13.11 -5.64
CA GLY A 152 -2.22 13.08 -6.64
C GLY A 152 -3.38 12.15 -6.26
N ALA A 153 -3.09 11.00 -5.65
CA ALA A 153 -4.11 10.09 -5.13
C ALA A 153 -4.88 10.72 -3.97
N PHE A 154 -4.16 11.34 -3.02
CA PHE A 154 -4.75 12.12 -1.93
C PHE A 154 -5.69 13.23 -2.46
N ALA A 155 -5.21 14.04 -3.42
CA ALA A 155 -6.03 15.10 -4.01
C ALA A 155 -7.32 14.55 -4.65
N ARG A 156 -7.26 13.40 -5.35
CA ARG A 156 -8.47 12.75 -5.89
C ARG A 156 -9.44 12.35 -4.77
N GLY A 157 -8.94 11.83 -3.66
CA GLY A 157 -9.77 11.50 -2.49
C GLY A 157 -10.48 12.73 -1.93
N VAL A 158 -9.74 13.83 -1.73
CA VAL A 158 -10.32 15.11 -1.26
C VAL A 158 -11.41 15.60 -2.21
N HIS A 159 -11.12 15.65 -3.51
CA HIS A 159 -12.07 16.16 -4.52
C HIS A 159 -13.27 15.24 -4.75
N THR A 160 -13.22 13.98 -4.33
CA THR A 160 -14.39 13.09 -4.32
C THR A 160 -15.44 13.58 -3.33
N ILE A 161 -15.04 14.19 -2.22
CA ILE A 161 -15.92 14.70 -1.17
C ILE A 161 -16.18 16.20 -1.37
N VAL A 162 -15.13 16.99 -1.59
CA VAL A 162 -15.21 18.46 -1.75
C VAL A 162 -14.53 18.84 -3.08
N PRO A 163 -15.29 18.86 -4.20
CA PRO A 163 -14.73 19.16 -5.51
C PRO A 163 -14.02 20.52 -5.61
N GLY A 164 -14.47 21.52 -4.85
CA GLY A 164 -13.89 22.87 -4.82
C GLY A 164 -12.71 23.07 -3.87
N ALA A 165 -12.35 22.05 -3.08
CA ALA A 165 -11.25 22.19 -2.12
C ALA A 165 -9.91 22.46 -2.77
N THR A 166 -9.09 23.29 -2.12
CA THR A 166 -7.69 23.50 -2.52
C THR A 166 -6.77 22.52 -1.80
N VAL A 167 -6.01 21.74 -2.57
CA VAL A 167 -4.99 20.83 -2.05
C VAL A 167 -3.60 21.46 -2.16
N LEU A 168 -3.05 21.90 -1.03
CA LEU A 168 -1.71 22.46 -0.93
C LEU A 168 -0.69 21.30 -0.94
N ARG A 169 0.19 21.27 -1.94
CA ARG A 169 1.32 20.34 -1.97
C ARG A 169 2.54 21.03 -1.38
N ALA A 170 2.90 20.64 -0.18
CA ALA A 170 3.97 21.27 0.59
C ALA A 170 5.13 20.26 0.71
N TRP A 171 6.03 20.33 -0.28
CA TRP A 171 7.18 19.44 -0.34
C TRP A 171 8.21 19.82 0.71
N SER A 172 8.73 18.83 1.41
CA SER A 172 9.84 18.99 2.36
C SER A 172 10.86 17.89 2.14
N ARG A 173 12.11 18.15 2.54
CA ARG A 173 13.10 17.07 2.68
C ARG A 173 12.70 16.21 3.86
N ASP A 174 13.23 14.98 3.93
CA ASP A 174 13.05 14.09 5.09
C ASP A 174 13.93 14.60 6.28
N ASP A 175 13.62 15.83 6.71
CA ASP A 175 14.23 16.52 7.84
C ASP A 175 13.11 17.00 8.77
N PRO A 176 13.10 16.59 10.06
CA PRO A 176 12.01 16.90 10.98
C PRO A 176 11.72 18.40 11.13
N ALA A 177 12.77 19.23 11.24
CA ALA A 177 12.59 20.68 11.41
C ALA A 177 11.98 21.32 10.17
N ALA A 178 12.48 20.98 8.97
CA ALA A 178 11.95 21.44 7.70
C ALA A 178 10.50 20.99 7.49
N CYS A 179 10.16 19.75 7.89
CA CYS A 179 8.79 19.24 7.78
C CYS A 179 7.84 19.98 8.70
N LYS A 180 8.24 20.26 9.94
CA LYS A 180 7.44 21.06 10.88
C LYS A 180 7.22 22.48 10.36
N GLU A 181 8.26 23.15 9.88
CA GLU A 181 8.18 24.49 9.30
C GLU A 181 7.26 24.52 8.07
N THR A 182 7.42 23.56 7.16
CA THR A 182 6.58 23.40 5.98
C THR A 182 5.12 23.21 6.35
N THR A 183 4.85 22.43 7.40
CA THR A 183 3.51 22.22 7.95
C THR A 183 2.91 23.49 8.52
N LEU A 184 3.64 24.19 9.37
CA LEU A 184 3.20 25.48 9.91
C LEU A 184 2.90 26.48 8.80
N GLY A 185 3.73 26.53 7.75
CA GLY A 185 3.46 27.31 6.56
C GLY A 185 2.20 26.91 5.80
N ALA A 186 1.86 25.62 5.74
CA ALA A 186 0.62 25.13 5.12
C ALA A 186 -0.60 25.52 5.97
N VAL A 187 -0.53 25.36 7.29
CA VAL A 187 -1.58 25.78 8.23
C VAL A 187 -1.77 27.30 8.16
N GLY A 188 -0.69 28.07 8.12
CA GLY A 188 -0.73 29.54 7.95
C GLY A 188 -1.41 29.98 6.64
N ARG A 189 -1.40 29.15 5.60
CA ARG A 189 -2.15 29.37 4.35
C ARG A 189 -3.61 28.86 4.42
N GLY A 190 -4.07 28.45 5.61
CA GLY A 190 -5.44 28.07 5.87
C GLY A 190 -5.75 26.58 5.70
N ALA A 191 -4.75 25.70 5.70
CA ALA A 191 -5.02 24.25 5.73
C ALA A 191 -5.70 23.84 7.05
N VAL A 192 -6.89 23.26 6.96
CA VAL A 192 -7.64 22.74 8.12
C VAL A 192 -7.25 21.32 8.47
N VAL A 193 -6.81 20.54 7.47
CA VAL A 193 -6.30 19.18 7.62
C VAL A 193 -4.93 19.06 6.94
N VAL A 194 -4.01 18.37 7.57
CA VAL A 194 -2.71 18.04 6.99
C VAL A 194 -2.54 16.52 6.93
N MET A 195 -2.26 16.00 5.74
CA MET A 195 -1.76 14.63 5.54
C MET A 195 -0.24 14.67 5.53
N ALA A 196 0.38 13.99 6.48
CA ALA A 196 1.82 13.85 6.59
C ALA A 196 2.30 12.52 5.98
N HIS A 197 3.44 12.56 5.29
CA HIS A 197 4.08 11.40 4.68
C HIS A 197 5.59 11.43 4.89
N GLY A 198 6.19 10.22 5.00
CA GLY A 198 7.63 10.04 5.18
C GLY A 198 8.08 10.00 6.65
N GLY A 199 8.55 8.87 7.09
CA GLY A 199 9.27 8.54 8.33
C GLY A 199 9.25 9.58 9.46
N THR A 200 10.41 10.14 9.77
CA THR A 200 10.59 11.19 10.81
C THR A 200 9.93 12.51 10.45
N CYS A 201 9.74 12.79 9.15
CA CYS A 201 9.01 13.94 8.64
C CYS A 201 7.55 13.92 9.08
N ALA A 202 6.86 12.78 8.95
CA ALA A 202 5.45 12.67 9.29
C ALA A 202 5.19 13.01 10.77
N GLN A 203 6.02 12.50 11.69
CA GLN A 203 5.86 12.80 13.11
C GLN A 203 6.04 14.29 13.41
N ALA A 204 7.08 14.92 12.87
CA ALA A 204 7.33 16.34 13.09
C ALA A 204 6.24 17.24 12.46
N ALA A 205 5.68 16.82 11.31
CA ALA A 205 4.55 17.47 10.69
C ALA A 205 3.30 17.40 11.60
N LEU A 206 3.00 16.22 12.16
CA LEU A 206 1.87 16.04 13.08
C LEU A 206 2.03 16.89 14.35
N ASP A 207 3.24 16.96 14.92
CA ASP A 207 3.51 17.83 16.08
C ASP A 207 3.18 19.29 15.75
N GLY A 208 3.61 19.78 14.58
CA GLY A 208 3.30 21.12 14.12
C GLY A 208 1.79 21.38 13.91
N VAL A 209 1.06 20.40 13.38
CA VAL A 209 -0.39 20.45 13.20
C VAL A 209 -1.11 20.55 14.55
N HIS A 210 -0.70 19.73 15.52
CA HIS A 210 -1.31 19.67 16.84
C HIS A 210 -1.07 20.96 17.64
N GLU A 211 0.11 21.57 17.52
CA GLU A 211 0.40 22.87 18.11
C GLU A 211 -0.54 23.99 17.61
N GLN A 212 -1.02 23.86 16.38
CA GLN A 212 -1.98 24.79 15.76
C GLN A 212 -3.45 24.38 15.94
N ASN A 213 -3.71 23.36 16.77
CA ASN A 213 -5.03 22.78 16.99
C ASN A 213 -5.75 22.41 15.68
N ARG A 214 -5.02 21.85 14.72
CA ARG A 214 -5.55 21.36 13.43
C ARG A 214 -5.49 19.84 13.37
N ILE A 215 -6.28 19.23 12.49
CA ILE A 215 -6.35 17.79 12.32
C ILE A 215 -5.18 17.30 11.50
N GLY A 216 -4.47 16.30 12.05
CA GLY A 216 -3.35 15.63 11.42
C GLY A 216 -3.68 14.18 11.06
N LEU A 217 -3.30 13.80 9.84
CA LEU A 217 -3.36 12.44 9.34
C LEU A 217 -1.96 12.04 8.87
N GLN A 218 -1.60 10.77 8.99
CA GLN A 218 -0.39 10.25 8.35
C GLN A 218 -0.70 9.03 7.49
N LEU A 219 0.10 8.82 6.46
CA LEU A 219 -0.16 7.77 5.48
C LEU A 219 -0.20 6.38 6.13
N SER A 220 0.69 6.09 7.06
CA SER A 220 0.74 4.81 7.80
C SER A 220 -0.49 4.54 8.69
N ASP A 221 -1.35 5.53 8.95
CA ASP A 221 -2.63 5.30 9.65
C ASP A 221 -3.66 4.60 8.76
N PHE A 222 -3.38 4.47 7.47
CA PHE A 222 -4.21 3.80 6.47
C PHE A 222 -3.64 2.47 6.00
N GLU A 223 -2.57 1.98 6.62
CA GLU A 223 -1.84 0.78 6.24
C GLU A 223 -1.81 -0.24 7.38
N PHE A 224 -1.96 -1.52 7.02
CA PHE A 224 -1.88 -2.66 7.92
C PHE A 224 -0.80 -3.63 7.44
N PRO A 225 0.49 -3.32 7.67
CA PRO A 225 1.60 -4.17 7.23
C PRO A 225 1.55 -5.58 7.84
N ASP A 226 0.98 -5.73 9.04
CA ASP A 226 0.80 -7.03 9.68
C ASP A 226 -0.13 -7.97 8.88
N VAL A 227 -1.10 -7.41 8.12
CA VAL A 227 -1.99 -8.22 7.25
C VAL A 227 -1.20 -8.87 6.13
N ALA A 228 -0.26 -8.15 5.50
CA ALA A 228 0.62 -8.69 4.48
C ALA A 228 1.58 -9.73 5.08
N ALA A 229 2.14 -9.45 6.26
CA ALA A 229 3.00 -10.38 7.00
C ALA A 229 2.28 -11.67 7.36
N ASP A 230 1.05 -11.59 7.88
CA ASP A 230 0.22 -12.74 8.22
C ASP A 230 -0.17 -13.57 6.98
N SER A 231 -0.39 -12.91 5.84
CA SER A 231 -0.71 -13.59 4.58
C SER A 231 0.43 -14.49 4.13
N VAL A 232 1.64 -13.95 4.02
CA VAL A 232 2.80 -14.73 3.59
C VAL A 232 3.18 -15.81 4.61
N ALA A 233 2.96 -15.55 5.89
CA ALA A 233 3.18 -16.54 6.95
C ALA A 233 2.19 -17.72 6.84
N ARG A 234 0.91 -17.48 6.53
CA ARG A 234 -0.07 -18.53 6.24
C ARG A 234 0.33 -19.36 5.03
N ASP A 235 0.79 -18.70 3.96
CA ASP A 235 1.24 -19.38 2.75
C ASP A 235 2.46 -20.25 3.04
N ALA A 236 3.40 -19.77 3.85
CA ALA A 236 4.58 -20.56 4.27
C ALA A 236 4.16 -21.78 5.10
N VAL A 237 3.26 -21.63 6.08
CA VAL A 237 2.71 -22.75 6.87
C VAL A 237 1.99 -23.76 5.97
N ALA A 238 1.30 -23.30 4.95
CA ALA A 238 0.62 -24.15 3.97
C ALA A 238 1.57 -24.78 2.92
N GLY A 239 2.86 -24.44 2.93
CA GLY A 239 3.83 -24.87 1.91
C GLY A 239 3.62 -24.23 0.54
N MET A 240 2.96 -23.07 0.50
CA MET A 240 2.60 -22.31 -0.71
C MET A 240 3.38 -21.00 -0.84
N TYR A 241 4.51 -20.87 -0.18
CA TYR A 241 5.32 -19.64 -0.26
C TYR A 241 5.77 -19.37 -1.71
N HIS A 242 5.62 -18.10 -2.13
CA HIS A 242 6.04 -17.60 -3.44
C HIS A 242 7.17 -16.58 -3.30
N GLY A 243 8.41 -17.01 -3.58
CA GLY A 243 9.57 -16.12 -3.65
C GLY A 243 9.86 -15.66 -5.08
N GLY A 244 10.76 -14.71 -5.21
CA GLY A 244 11.23 -14.18 -6.51
C GLY A 244 10.33 -13.13 -7.14
N GLU A 245 9.20 -12.77 -6.51
CA GLU A 245 8.23 -11.80 -7.02
C GLU A 245 7.72 -10.85 -5.93
N ASP A 246 7.06 -9.79 -6.36
CA ASP A 246 6.36 -8.88 -5.49
C ASP A 246 4.86 -9.24 -5.44
N LEU A 247 4.31 -9.28 -4.22
CA LEU A 247 2.89 -9.41 -3.96
C LEU A 247 2.35 -8.04 -3.55
N VAL A 248 1.29 -7.59 -4.22
CA VAL A 248 0.66 -6.30 -3.91
C VAL A 248 -0.52 -6.51 -2.96
N PHE A 249 -0.54 -5.74 -1.89
CA PHE A 249 -1.56 -5.75 -0.86
C PHE A 249 -2.33 -4.43 -0.88
N ASP A 250 -3.60 -4.52 -1.11
CA ASP A 250 -4.53 -3.41 -1.32
C ASP A 250 -5.67 -3.39 -0.27
N ALA A 251 -6.69 -2.59 -0.52
CA ALA A 251 -7.86 -2.53 0.35
C ALA A 251 -8.68 -3.84 0.32
N ALA A 252 -8.74 -4.52 -0.82
CA ALA A 252 -9.48 -5.79 -0.94
C ALA A 252 -8.80 -6.91 -0.14
N SER A 253 -7.49 -6.89 -0.01
CA SER A 253 -6.72 -7.80 0.85
C SER A 253 -6.84 -7.45 2.35
N GLY A 254 -7.39 -6.29 2.69
CA GLY A 254 -7.47 -5.76 4.05
C GLY A 254 -6.19 -5.09 4.55
N ALA A 255 -5.16 -4.98 3.71
CA ALA A 255 -3.92 -4.32 4.08
C ALA A 255 -3.98 -2.77 3.98
N ILE A 256 -5.00 -2.24 3.30
CA ILE A 256 -5.31 -0.81 3.26
C ILE A 256 -6.70 -0.58 3.87
N GLY A 257 -6.78 0.37 4.79
CA GLY A 257 -8.00 0.70 5.54
C GLY A 257 -7.74 1.80 6.55
N ILE A 258 -8.53 1.91 7.60
CA ILE A 258 -8.34 2.91 8.65
C ILE A 258 -7.89 2.22 9.93
N ARG A 259 -6.63 2.40 10.29
CA ARG A 259 -6.03 1.89 11.53
C ARG A 259 -6.25 2.87 12.68
N ARG A 260 -6.02 4.15 12.42
CA ARG A 260 -6.15 5.22 13.40
C ARG A 260 -6.66 6.49 12.74
N LEU A 261 -7.42 7.27 13.47
CA LEU A 261 -7.82 8.63 13.11
C LEU A 261 -7.41 9.58 14.23
N ASP A 262 -7.22 10.84 13.89
CA ASP A 262 -7.04 11.90 14.88
C ASP A 262 -8.25 11.91 15.84
N PRO A 263 -8.06 11.89 17.16
CA PRO A 263 -9.15 11.80 18.14
C PRO A 263 -10.12 12.99 18.12
N ARG A 264 -9.77 14.08 17.45
CA ARG A 264 -10.63 15.26 17.25
C ARG A 264 -11.63 15.08 16.12
N ILE A 265 -11.46 14.07 15.27
CA ILE A 265 -12.46 13.71 14.24
C ILE A 265 -13.71 13.19 14.95
N SER A 266 -14.86 13.78 14.66
CA SER A 266 -16.12 13.39 15.29
C SER A 266 -16.48 11.92 15.01
N PRO A 267 -17.24 11.25 15.89
CA PRO A 267 -17.68 9.87 15.67
C PRO A 267 -18.45 9.68 14.36
N ASP A 268 -19.24 10.66 13.94
CA ASP A 268 -20.01 10.60 12.69
C ASP A 268 -19.10 10.65 11.46
N LEU A 269 -18.11 11.55 11.45
CA LEU A 269 -17.10 11.58 10.38
C LEU A 269 -16.24 10.31 10.38
N ALA A 270 -15.90 9.77 11.54
CA ALA A 270 -15.18 8.52 11.66
C ALA A 270 -15.99 7.34 11.09
N LEU A 271 -17.30 7.32 11.29
CA LEU A 271 -18.19 6.31 10.69
C LEU A 271 -18.24 6.44 9.16
N GLN A 272 -18.40 7.65 8.64
CA GLN A 272 -18.37 7.91 7.19
C GLN A 272 -17.04 7.48 6.57
N ALA A 273 -15.93 7.80 7.24
CA ALA A 273 -14.59 7.38 6.81
C ALA A 273 -14.45 5.84 6.74
N ARG A 274 -14.97 5.11 7.74
CA ARG A 274 -14.97 3.64 7.73
C ARG A 274 -15.86 3.07 6.63
N THR A 275 -16.98 3.70 6.34
CA THR A 275 -17.84 3.32 5.20
C THR A 275 -17.09 3.48 3.88
N ALA A 276 -16.39 4.60 3.69
CA ALA A 276 -15.56 4.83 2.51
C ALA A 276 -14.43 3.78 2.37
N ALA A 277 -13.81 3.36 3.49
CA ALA A 277 -12.82 2.29 3.48
C ALA A 277 -13.44 0.95 3.05
N GLN A 278 -14.65 0.61 3.49
CA GLN A 278 -15.37 -0.61 3.08
C GLN A 278 -15.77 -0.56 1.60
N GLU A 279 -16.16 0.61 1.08
CA GLU A 279 -16.42 0.80 -0.34
C GLU A 279 -15.16 0.52 -1.17
N LEU A 280 -14.02 1.10 -0.77
CA LEU A 280 -12.75 0.86 -1.43
C LEU A 280 -12.36 -0.62 -1.41
N ALA A 281 -12.49 -1.29 -0.27
CA ALA A 281 -12.22 -2.72 -0.12
C ALA A 281 -13.11 -3.60 -1.01
N SER A 282 -14.35 -3.15 -1.30
CA SER A 282 -15.26 -3.84 -2.22
C SER A 282 -15.07 -3.45 -3.69
N GLY A 283 -14.03 -2.70 -4.03
CA GLY A 283 -13.74 -2.21 -5.38
C GLY A 283 -14.66 -1.09 -5.86
N ARG A 284 -15.47 -0.51 -4.96
CA ARG A 284 -16.30 0.66 -5.27
C ARG A 284 -15.52 1.94 -5.03
N ARG A 285 -15.90 2.99 -5.73
CA ARG A 285 -15.36 4.33 -5.44
C ARG A 285 -15.98 4.85 -4.14
N PRO A 286 -15.15 5.32 -3.18
CA PRO A 286 -15.68 6.03 -2.02
C PRO A 286 -16.59 7.19 -2.45
N SER A 287 -17.71 7.37 -1.76
CA SER A 287 -18.65 8.44 -2.03
C SER A 287 -18.87 9.29 -0.79
N ALA A 288 -19.28 10.56 -0.97
CA ALA A 288 -19.88 11.30 0.13
C ALA A 288 -21.17 10.59 0.52
N ALA A 289 -21.34 10.24 1.79
CA ALA A 289 -22.61 9.73 2.26
C ALA A 289 -23.69 10.78 1.95
N SER A 290 -24.69 10.40 1.16
CA SER A 290 -25.86 11.25 0.95
C SER A 290 -26.57 11.39 2.30
N GLY A 291 -26.35 12.54 2.99
CA GLY A 291 -27.04 12.89 4.20
C GLY A 291 -28.49 13.26 3.94
#